data_19a5520afed80123caf31e2303bf84a3
#
_entry.id   19a5520afed80123caf31e2303bf84a3
#
_cell.length_a   1.000
_cell.length_b   1.000
_cell.length_c   1.000
_cell.angle_alpha   90.00
_cell.angle_beta   90.00
_cell.angle_gamma   90.00
#
_symmetry.space_group_name_H-M   'P 1'
#
loop_
_entity.id
_entity.type
_entity.pdbx_description
1 polymer ?
#
loop_
_entity_poly.entity_id
_entity_poly.type
_entity_poly.pdbx_seq_one_letter_code
_entity_poly.pdbx_strand_id
1 'polypeptide(L)'
;MGDYFVCSKTDPVVETKAGKVRGFRLNTTYAFHGIHYAEADRFQMPQPVKPWKGIKNALAYGYVCPLLKQDEPNMEVLVPHRYWPQDEHCQNLNVWTQSLDPGAKKPVMVWLHGGGFSAGSAIEHVAYEGGHLSEFGDVVVVSVNHRLNILGYLDLSPFGEKYKNSANAGNADMVAALQWVHDNIAAFGGDPENVTIFGQSGGGMKVATLMNTPAADGLFQKGIIESGVYEAKVYQKEDGDGTAIVKALLKELNLDESEVEKLETIPYYELSNAYNKVEAEVAAKGCYIGQGPMENGWFRGNPIKCGFTDHAKTIPVLAGTNIGEFDFGPVVPGKHEMNREEQIAFLTRKYGDATPELISLFEKAYPDKTIVDLWSVDTFFRPATIEFIRQKSEFTEAPTYSYQFTYEFPIDGGKAAWHCAEIPFVFHNIDRIAVCNVPGETDRLQERMATAWINFARYGSPETPSLPNWPACTPGDEATMIFDRTCEIRRNFDHELVKKLVETEYNPMTPVVEDEEEDAFFIH
;
A
#
# COMPACT_ATOMS: atom_id res chain seq x y z
N MET A 1 -31.84 -14.92 -2.70
CA MET A 1 -31.47 -16.36 -2.70
C MET A 1 -30.43 -16.53 -1.62
N GLY A 2 -30.46 -17.64 -0.84
CA GLY A 2 -29.40 -17.86 0.15
C GLY A 2 -28.07 -18.15 -0.57
N ASP A 3 -26.95 -17.89 0.10
CA ASP A 3 -25.62 -18.14 -0.44
C ASP A 3 -25.42 -19.63 -0.72
N TYR A 4 -24.86 -19.91 -1.90
CA TYR A 4 -24.57 -21.28 -2.33
C TYR A 4 -23.08 -21.57 -2.12
N PHE A 5 -22.78 -22.43 -1.14
CA PHE A 5 -21.42 -22.82 -0.77
C PHE A 5 -21.09 -24.22 -1.29
N VAL A 6 -19.94 -24.35 -1.96
CA VAL A 6 -19.41 -25.63 -2.45
C VAL A 6 -18.00 -25.85 -1.92
N CYS A 7 -17.82 -26.95 -1.20
CA CYS A 7 -16.51 -27.43 -0.78
C CYS A 7 -16.58 -28.94 -0.59
N SER A 8 -15.98 -29.71 -1.47
CA SER A 8 -15.90 -31.16 -1.39
C SER A 8 -14.45 -31.65 -1.28
N LYS A 9 -14.25 -32.96 -1.16
CA LYS A 9 -12.89 -33.52 -1.16
C LYS A 9 -12.16 -33.34 -2.49
N THR A 10 -12.89 -33.13 -3.57
CA THR A 10 -12.37 -33.12 -4.95
C THR A 10 -12.77 -31.88 -5.75
N ASP A 11 -13.57 -30.95 -5.16
CA ASP A 11 -14.08 -29.78 -5.87
C ASP A 11 -14.34 -28.60 -4.91
N PRO A 12 -13.82 -27.38 -5.23
CA PRO A 12 -12.86 -27.09 -6.30
C PRO A 12 -11.42 -27.48 -5.94
N VAL A 13 -10.72 -28.08 -6.88
CA VAL A 13 -9.28 -28.45 -6.74
C VAL A 13 -8.54 -27.95 -7.97
N VAL A 14 -7.40 -27.29 -7.75
CA VAL A 14 -6.50 -26.77 -8.78
C VAL A 14 -5.14 -27.42 -8.65
N GLU A 15 -4.50 -27.72 -9.77
CA GLU A 15 -3.13 -28.22 -9.81
C GLU A 15 -2.15 -27.07 -10.04
N THR A 16 -1.23 -26.89 -9.09
CA THR A 16 -0.11 -25.94 -9.17
C THR A 16 1.18 -26.68 -9.50
N LYS A 17 2.25 -25.96 -9.87
CA LYS A 17 3.58 -26.59 -10.09
C LYS A 17 4.06 -27.42 -8.91
N ALA A 18 3.72 -27.04 -7.68
CA ALA A 18 4.16 -27.75 -6.47
C ALA A 18 3.22 -28.90 -6.07
N GLY A 19 1.95 -28.87 -6.46
CA GLY A 19 0.96 -29.91 -6.14
C GLY A 19 -0.47 -29.35 -6.12
N LYS A 20 -1.43 -30.22 -5.79
CA LYS A 20 -2.85 -29.84 -5.79
C LYS A 20 -3.25 -29.07 -4.55
N VAL A 21 -4.06 -28.02 -4.75
CA VAL A 21 -4.68 -27.23 -3.70
C VAL A 21 -6.20 -27.29 -3.83
N ARG A 22 -6.88 -27.33 -2.68
CA ARG A 22 -8.34 -27.34 -2.60
C ARG A 22 -8.83 -26.05 -1.96
N GLY A 23 -9.68 -25.31 -2.69
CA GLY A 23 -10.41 -24.15 -2.21
C GLY A 23 -11.87 -24.44 -1.92
N PHE A 24 -12.66 -23.39 -1.97
CA PHE A 24 -14.13 -23.44 -1.94
C PHE A 24 -14.71 -22.50 -2.99
N ARG A 25 -16.01 -22.62 -3.22
CA ARG A 25 -16.77 -21.69 -4.04
C ARG A 25 -17.93 -21.13 -3.23
N LEU A 26 -18.03 -19.83 -3.16
CA LEU A 26 -19.18 -19.12 -2.60
C LEU A 26 -19.89 -18.40 -3.75
N ASN A 27 -21.14 -18.77 -4.01
CA ASN A 27 -21.91 -18.33 -5.18
C ASN A 27 -21.15 -18.62 -6.48
N THR A 28 -20.70 -17.58 -7.19
CA THR A 28 -19.93 -17.67 -8.43
C THR A 28 -18.43 -17.68 -8.21
N THR A 29 -17.96 -17.18 -7.06
CA THR A 29 -16.54 -16.93 -6.78
C THR A 29 -15.85 -18.15 -6.20
N TYR A 30 -14.80 -18.62 -6.86
CA TYR A 30 -13.84 -19.56 -6.32
C TYR A 30 -12.82 -18.83 -5.45
N ALA A 31 -12.57 -19.35 -4.26
CA ALA A 31 -11.61 -18.79 -3.31
C ALA A 31 -10.62 -19.86 -2.83
N PHE A 32 -9.34 -19.47 -2.78
CA PHE A 32 -8.24 -20.29 -2.28
C PHE A 32 -7.41 -19.42 -1.35
N HIS A 33 -7.35 -19.79 -0.08
CA HIS A 33 -6.73 -18.99 0.96
C HIS A 33 -5.49 -19.68 1.52
N GLY A 34 -4.45 -18.90 1.85
CA GLY A 34 -3.26 -19.38 2.53
C GLY A 34 -2.41 -20.33 1.69
N ILE A 35 -2.32 -20.13 0.38
CA ILE A 35 -1.43 -20.91 -0.48
C ILE A 35 0.01 -20.46 -0.24
N HIS A 36 0.88 -21.35 0.24
CA HIS A 36 2.29 -21.06 0.36
C HIS A 36 2.94 -20.98 -1.02
N TYR A 37 3.61 -19.85 -1.30
CA TYR A 37 4.32 -19.62 -2.55
C TYR A 37 5.84 -19.80 -2.43
N ALA A 38 6.38 -19.69 -1.21
CA ALA A 38 7.80 -19.87 -0.92
C ALA A 38 8.01 -20.38 0.51
N GLU A 39 9.22 -20.86 0.79
CA GLU A 39 9.75 -21.17 2.11
C GLU A 39 10.98 -20.28 2.34
N ALA A 40 11.16 -19.72 3.53
CA ALA A 40 12.33 -18.90 3.85
C ALA A 40 12.74 -19.08 5.30
N ASP A 41 14.04 -19.26 5.52
CA ASP A 41 14.65 -19.11 6.83
C ASP A 41 14.84 -17.63 7.14
N ARG A 42 14.95 -17.27 8.42
CA ARG A 42 15.13 -15.89 8.88
C ARG A 42 16.35 -15.26 8.23
N PHE A 43 16.21 -14.05 7.70
CA PHE A 43 17.23 -13.25 6.99
C PHE A 43 17.75 -13.86 5.68
N GLN A 44 17.20 -14.97 5.23
CA GLN A 44 17.59 -15.63 3.99
C GLN A 44 16.60 -15.33 2.85
N MET A 45 17.09 -15.44 1.62
CA MET A 45 16.27 -15.31 0.43
C MET A 45 15.26 -16.47 0.34
N PRO A 46 14.02 -16.22 -0.11
CA PRO A 46 13.00 -17.27 -0.24
C PRO A 46 13.41 -18.35 -1.24
N GLN A 47 12.96 -19.55 -0.98
CA GLN A 47 13.15 -20.72 -1.85
C GLN A 47 11.79 -21.26 -2.31
N PRO A 48 11.71 -21.87 -3.49
CA PRO A 48 10.48 -22.49 -3.97
C PRO A 48 9.96 -23.55 -2.99
N VAL A 49 8.63 -23.61 -2.83
CA VAL A 49 7.97 -24.64 -2.02
C VAL A 49 8.28 -26.02 -2.58
N LYS A 50 8.61 -26.96 -1.70
CA LYS A 50 8.86 -28.35 -2.08
C LYS A 50 7.58 -29.00 -2.63
N PRO A 51 7.66 -29.70 -3.78
CA PRO A 51 6.52 -30.41 -4.33
C PRO A 51 5.94 -31.45 -3.35
N TRP A 52 4.61 -31.59 -3.37
CA TRP A 52 3.90 -32.53 -2.49
C TRP A 52 2.99 -33.46 -3.28
N LYS A 53 2.68 -34.60 -2.66
CA LYS A 53 1.66 -35.55 -3.17
C LYS A 53 0.33 -35.31 -2.45
N GLY A 54 -0.77 -35.60 -3.17
CA GLY A 54 -2.12 -35.43 -2.63
C GLY A 54 -2.62 -33.98 -2.75
N ILE A 55 -3.65 -33.65 -1.97
CA ILE A 55 -4.34 -32.37 -2.02
C ILE A 55 -4.13 -31.63 -0.68
N LYS A 56 -3.54 -30.42 -0.72
CA LYS A 56 -3.47 -29.52 0.41
C LYS A 56 -4.72 -28.62 0.45
N ASN A 57 -5.18 -28.29 1.65
CA ASN A 57 -6.29 -27.36 1.85
C ASN A 57 -5.79 -25.91 1.72
N ALA A 58 -6.53 -25.13 0.95
CA ALA A 58 -6.44 -23.68 0.83
C ALA A 58 -7.81 -23.07 1.23
N LEU A 59 -8.30 -23.44 2.41
CA LEU A 59 -9.65 -23.14 2.92
C LEU A 59 -9.66 -22.05 3.99
N ALA A 60 -8.49 -21.69 4.53
CA ALA A 60 -8.32 -20.67 5.55
C ALA A 60 -7.10 -19.82 5.22
N TYR A 61 -7.13 -18.58 5.65
CA TYR A 61 -5.98 -17.68 5.55
C TYR A 61 -4.76 -18.28 6.25
N GLY A 62 -3.58 -18.05 5.68
CA GLY A 62 -2.31 -18.43 6.26
C GLY A 62 -1.87 -17.47 7.38
N TYR A 63 -0.72 -17.74 7.97
CA TYR A 63 -0.10 -16.84 8.94
C TYR A 63 0.24 -15.49 8.33
N VAL A 64 0.23 -14.46 9.17
CA VAL A 64 0.71 -13.12 8.82
C VAL A 64 2.08 -12.89 9.45
N CYS A 65 2.84 -11.93 8.94
CA CYS A 65 4.16 -11.61 9.50
C CYS A 65 4.03 -11.10 10.94
N PRO A 66 4.87 -11.56 11.86
CA PRO A 66 4.88 -11.07 13.23
C PRO A 66 5.17 -9.57 13.31
N LEU A 67 4.43 -8.87 14.17
CA LEU A 67 4.62 -7.45 14.46
C LEU A 67 5.80 -7.24 15.41
N LEU A 68 6.48 -6.11 15.30
CA LEU A 68 7.52 -5.68 16.26
C LEU A 68 6.91 -5.30 17.61
N LYS A 69 5.79 -4.58 17.59
CA LYS A 69 5.03 -4.17 18.76
C LYS A 69 3.62 -4.73 18.65
N GLN A 70 3.16 -5.38 19.71
CA GLN A 70 1.87 -6.07 19.74
C GLN A 70 0.76 -5.25 20.40
N ASP A 71 1.14 -4.22 21.13
CA ASP A 71 0.29 -3.41 22.01
C ASP A 71 -0.04 -2.03 21.42
N GLU A 72 0.52 -1.68 20.27
CA GLU A 72 0.19 -0.44 19.59
C GLU A 72 -1.04 -0.64 18.70
N PRO A 73 -2.11 0.16 18.90
CA PRO A 73 -3.29 0.11 18.03
C PRO A 73 -2.96 0.65 16.63
N ASN A 74 -3.68 0.16 15.62
CA ASN A 74 -3.67 0.76 14.31
C ASN A 74 -4.34 2.15 14.39
N MET A 75 -3.72 3.17 13.80
CA MET A 75 -4.25 4.55 13.82
C MET A 75 -5.52 4.72 12.98
N GLU A 76 -5.77 3.84 12.00
CA GLU A 76 -6.98 3.88 11.19
C GLU A 76 -8.16 3.24 11.94
N VAL A 77 -8.75 3.97 12.87
CA VAL A 77 -9.86 3.48 13.72
C VAL A 77 -11.22 3.42 13.02
N LEU A 78 -11.36 4.04 11.85
CA LEU A 78 -12.63 4.12 11.10
C LEU A 78 -12.97 2.84 10.33
N VAL A 79 -12.02 1.94 10.16
CA VAL A 79 -12.17 0.69 9.42
C VAL A 79 -11.86 -0.51 10.29
N PRO A 80 -12.71 -1.56 10.27
CA PRO A 80 -12.45 -2.76 11.05
C PRO A 80 -11.19 -3.50 10.59
N HIS A 81 -10.30 -3.79 11.54
CA HIS A 81 -9.07 -4.55 11.33
C HIS A 81 -9.20 -5.96 11.90
N ARG A 82 -8.53 -6.93 11.26
CA ARG A 82 -8.45 -8.31 11.71
C ARG A 82 -7.08 -8.58 12.32
N TYR A 83 -7.09 -9.17 13.50
CA TYR A 83 -5.88 -9.78 14.07
C TYR A 83 -5.87 -11.26 13.69
N TRP A 84 -4.71 -11.77 13.31
CA TRP A 84 -4.57 -13.14 12.81
C TRP A 84 -3.32 -13.79 13.41
N PRO A 85 -3.28 -15.14 13.51
CA PRO A 85 -2.09 -15.85 13.96
C PRO A 85 -0.85 -15.46 13.15
N GLN A 86 0.23 -15.15 13.87
CA GLN A 86 1.49 -14.66 13.33
C GLN A 86 2.52 -15.79 13.30
N ASP A 87 3.31 -15.85 12.23
CA ASP A 87 4.44 -16.76 12.11
C ASP A 87 5.45 -16.20 11.09
N GLU A 88 6.73 -16.51 11.25
CA GLU A 88 7.77 -16.11 10.31
C GLU A 88 7.62 -16.78 8.93
N HIS A 89 6.96 -17.94 8.89
CA HIS A 89 6.55 -18.62 7.65
C HIS A 89 5.26 -18.04 7.07
N CYS A 90 5.26 -16.73 6.89
CA CYS A 90 4.12 -15.95 6.39
C CYS A 90 4.07 -15.82 4.85
N GLN A 91 4.95 -16.51 4.11
CA GLN A 91 5.00 -16.46 2.64
C GLN A 91 3.81 -17.20 2.03
N ASN A 92 2.64 -16.59 2.09
CA ASN A 92 1.41 -17.14 1.54
C ASN A 92 0.59 -16.09 0.81
N LEU A 93 -0.31 -16.55 -0.05
CA LEU A 93 -1.21 -15.70 -0.83
C LEU A 93 -2.63 -16.27 -0.87
N ASN A 94 -3.57 -15.42 -1.26
CA ASN A 94 -4.97 -15.77 -1.44
C ASN A 94 -5.37 -15.47 -2.89
N VAL A 95 -6.30 -16.26 -3.45
CA VAL A 95 -6.78 -16.10 -4.83
C VAL A 95 -8.30 -16.12 -4.85
N TRP A 96 -8.91 -15.16 -5.55
CA TRP A 96 -10.33 -15.13 -5.88
C TRP A 96 -10.50 -15.07 -7.40
N THR A 97 -11.40 -15.88 -7.94
CA THR A 97 -11.63 -15.95 -9.38
C THR A 97 -13.04 -16.43 -9.73
N GLN A 98 -13.50 -16.08 -10.94
CA GLN A 98 -14.79 -16.51 -11.48
C GLN A 98 -14.68 -17.74 -12.37
N SER A 99 -13.48 -18.26 -12.64
CA SER A 99 -13.27 -19.41 -13.51
C SER A 99 -11.99 -20.16 -13.17
N LEU A 100 -12.04 -21.47 -13.27
CA LEU A 100 -10.84 -22.35 -13.18
C LEU A 100 -10.44 -22.88 -14.57
N ASP A 101 -10.95 -22.30 -15.65
CA ASP A 101 -10.55 -22.62 -17.01
C ASP A 101 -9.24 -21.88 -17.37
N PRO A 102 -8.14 -22.58 -17.64
CA PRO A 102 -6.89 -21.96 -18.07
C PRO A 102 -7.01 -21.13 -19.36
N GLY A 103 -8.02 -21.42 -20.18
CA GLY A 103 -8.31 -20.67 -21.40
C GLY A 103 -9.05 -19.34 -21.18
N ALA A 104 -9.53 -19.06 -19.98
CA ALA A 104 -10.28 -17.84 -19.68
C ALA A 104 -9.44 -16.56 -19.78
N LYS A 105 -8.12 -16.63 -19.50
CA LYS A 105 -7.15 -15.54 -19.62
C LYS A 105 -7.63 -14.20 -19.06
N LYS A 106 -8.12 -14.25 -17.82
CA LYS A 106 -8.60 -13.05 -17.12
C LYS A 106 -7.44 -12.17 -16.67
N PRO A 107 -7.59 -10.84 -16.67
CA PRO A 107 -6.60 -9.95 -16.04
C PRO A 107 -6.37 -10.36 -14.59
N VAL A 108 -5.13 -10.26 -14.13
CA VAL A 108 -4.73 -10.59 -12.75
C VAL A 108 -4.38 -9.31 -12.02
N MET A 109 -4.98 -9.09 -10.86
CA MET A 109 -4.70 -7.96 -9.98
C MET A 109 -4.07 -8.49 -8.68
N VAL A 110 -2.80 -8.14 -8.43
CA VAL A 110 -2.03 -8.60 -7.27
C VAL A 110 -1.93 -7.48 -6.25
N TRP A 111 -2.61 -7.64 -5.12
CA TRP A 111 -2.64 -6.70 -4.01
C TRP A 111 -1.43 -6.84 -3.11
N LEU A 112 -0.77 -5.70 -2.86
CA LEU A 112 0.29 -5.52 -1.87
C LEU A 112 -0.26 -4.60 -0.77
N HIS A 113 -0.33 -5.12 0.45
CA HIS A 113 -0.93 -4.40 1.59
C HIS A 113 -0.07 -3.24 2.10
N GLY A 114 -0.70 -2.31 2.83
CA GLY A 114 -0.10 -1.17 3.49
C GLY A 114 0.71 -1.50 4.75
N GLY A 115 0.90 -0.51 5.61
CA GLY A 115 1.69 -0.62 6.85
C GLY A 115 3.19 -0.43 6.64
N GLY A 116 3.59 0.39 5.66
CA GLY A 116 4.99 0.60 5.29
C GLY A 116 5.64 -0.72 4.85
N PHE A 117 6.87 -0.91 5.28
CA PHE A 117 7.58 -2.19 5.22
C PHE A 117 7.61 -2.90 6.59
N SER A 118 6.88 -2.37 7.58
CA SER A 118 7.04 -2.74 8.98
C SER A 118 5.89 -3.52 9.56
N ALA A 119 4.66 -3.31 9.08
CA ALA A 119 3.44 -3.88 9.65
C ALA A 119 2.42 -4.23 8.55
N GLY A 120 1.26 -4.72 8.97
CA GLY A 120 0.15 -5.04 8.08
C GLY A 120 0.09 -6.48 7.63
N SER A 121 -0.96 -6.80 6.87
CA SER A 121 -1.13 -8.10 6.22
C SER A 121 -2.12 -8.02 5.06
N ALA A 122 -2.10 -9.04 4.21
CA ALA A 122 -3.02 -9.17 3.08
C ALA A 122 -4.50 -9.32 3.49
N ILE A 123 -4.79 -9.43 4.77
CA ILE A 123 -6.12 -9.75 5.29
C ILE A 123 -6.55 -8.86 6.48
N GLU A 124 -5.68 -7.96 6.95
CA GLU A 124 -5.99 -7.19 8.17
C GLU A 124 -7.20 -6.28 7.99
N HIS A 125 -7.30 -5.63 6.85
CA HIS A 125 -8.40 -4.73 6.52
C HIS A 125 -9.54 -5.52 5.87
N VAL A 126 -10.77 -5.39 6.36
CA VAL A 126 -11.90 -6.15 5.81
C VAL A 126 -12.21 -5.78 4.36
N ALA A 127 -11.79 -4.61 3.91
CA ALA A 127 -11.92 -4.17 2.52
C ALA A 127 -10.97 -4.88 1.55
N TYR A 128 -9.93 -5.58 2.01
CA TYR A 128 -8.98 -6.29 1.12
C TYR A 128 -9.53 -7.61 0.57
N GLU A 129 -10.73 -7.99 0.92
CA GLU A 129 -11.33 -9.23 0.45
C GLU A 129 -11.65 -9.12 -1.05
N GLY A 130 -11.02 -10.00 -1.84
CA GLY A 130 -10.99 -9.87 -3.30
C GLY A 130 -12.23 -10.38 -4.04
N GLY A 131 -13.21 -10.97 -3.34
CA GLY A 131 -14.36 -11.62 -3.96
C GLY A 131 -15.23 -10.68 -4.77
N HIS A 132 -15.62 -9.53 -4.21
CA HIS A 132 -16.47 -8.56 -4.91
C HIS A 132 -15.75 -7.93 -6.12
N LEU A 133 -14.47 -7.55 -5.98
CA LEU A 133 -13.68 -7.04 -7.11
C LEU A 133 -13.56 -8.09 -8.22
N SER A 134 -13.32 -9.36 -7.85
CA SER A 134 -13.25 -10.47 -8.81
C SER A 134 -14.58 -10.69 -9.52
N GLU A 135 -15.70 -10.66 -8.81
CA GLU A 135 -17.04 -10.85 -9.38
C GLU A 135 -17.45 -9.66 -10.25
N PHE A 136 -17.30 -8.44 -9.75
CA PHE A 136 -17.67 -7.21 -10.45
C PHE A 136 -16.86 -7.02 -11.74
N GLY A 137 -15.55 -7.26 -11.67
CA GLY A 137 -14.63 -7.01 -12.78
C GLY A 137 -14.36 -8.19 -13.69
N ASP A 138 -14.81 -9.38 -13.35
CA ASP A 138 -14.40 -10.63 -14.01
C ASP A 138 -12.88 -10.73 -14.15
N VAL A 139 -12.18 -10.51 -13.03
CA VAL A 139 -10.72 -10.53 -12.89
C VAL A 139 -10.28 -11.57 -11.85
N VAL A 140 -9.03 -12.01 -11.93
CA VAL A 140 -8.41 -12.77 -10.84
C VAL A 140 -7.78 -11.80 -9.85
N VAL A 141 -8.16 -11.88 -8.58
CA VAL A 141 -7.56 -11.09 -7.51
C VAL A 141 -6.65 -11.98 -6.68
N VAL A 142 -5.44 -11.50 -6.43
CA VAL A 142 -4.45 -12.17 -5.57
C VAL A 142 -4.05 -11.19 -4.47
N SER A 143 -4.01 -11.61 -3.20
CA SER A 143 -3.43 -10.82 -2.11
C SER A 143 -2.26 -11.55 -1.48
N VAL A 144 -1.19 -10.83 -1.14
CA VAL A 144 0.11 -11.42 -0.78
C VAL A 144 0.51 -11.03 0.63
N ASN A 145 0.84 -12.02 1.46
CA ASN A 145 1.60 -11.86 2.71
C ASN A 145 3.08 -12.12 2.44
N HIS A 146 3.95 -11.36 3.08
CA HIS A 146 5.40 -11.46 2.96
C HIS A 146 6.06 -11.01 4.26
N ARG A 147 7.36 -11.26 4.43
CA ARG A 147 8.10 -10.78 5.60
C ARG A 147 8.21 -9.26 5.61
N LEU A 148 8.07 -8.71 6.80
CA LEU A 148 8.10 -7.28 7.12
C LEU A 148 9.18 -7.01 8.18
N ASN A 149 9.35 -5.73 8.54
CA ASN A 149 10.20 -5.26 9.61
C ASN A 149 11.59 -5.90 9.58
N ILE A 150 12.18 -6.17 10.74
CA ILE A 150 13.52 -6.79 10.81
C ILE A 150 13.58 -8.21 10.21
N LEU A 151 12.44 -8.90 10.06
CA LEU A 151 12.40 -10.20 9.39
C LEU A 151 12.59 -10.07 7.87
N GLY A 152 12.10 -8.98 7.30
CA GLY A 152 12.17 -8.71 5.87
C GLY A 152 13.31 -7.80 5.44
N TYR A 153 13.85 -6.98 6.36
CA TYR A 153 14.69 -5.85 5.97
C TYR A 153 15.92 -5.61 6.87
N LEU A 154 16.18 -6.40 7.91
CA LEU A 154 17.40 -6.24 8.70
C LEU A 154 18.65 -6.55 7.85
N ASP A 155 19.55 -5.57 7.71
CA ASP A 155 20.78 -5.77 6.97
C ASP A 155 21.86 -6.42 7.82
N LEU A 156 22.11 -7.67 7.54
CA LEU A 156 23.20 -8.48 8.12
C LEU A 156 24.39 -8.63 7.17
N SER A 157 24.38 -7.97 6.00
CA SER A 157 25.44 -8.13 4.99
C SER A 157 26.85 -7.82 5.51
N PRO A 158 27.06 -6.88 6.48
CA PRO A 158 28.39 -6.68 7.07
C PRO A 158 28.92 -7.86 7.88
N PHE A 159 28.04 -8.80 8.26
CA PHE A 159 28.38 -9.93 9.14
C PHE A 159 28.55 -11.26 8.40
N GLY A 160 28.43 -11.28 7.08
CA GLY A 160 28.74 -12.46 6.28
C GLY A 160 28.05 -12.51 4.91
N GLU A 161 28.72 -13.14 3.95
CA GLU A 161 28.27 -13.26 2.54
C GLU A 161 26.88 -13.91 2.40
N LYS A 162 26.51 -14.83 3.31
CA LYS A 162 25.19 -15.46 3.29
C LYS A 162 24.04 -14.46 3.49
N TYR A 163 24.32 -13.29 4.08
CA TYR A 163 23.36 -12.24 4.38
C TYR A 163 23.33 -11.09 3.38
N LYS A 164 24.09 -11.15 2.31
CA LYS A 164 24.28 -10.04 1.35
C LYS A 164 23.00 -9.36 0.84
N ASN A 165 21.87 -10.04 0.87
CA ASN A 165 20.57 -9.52 0.46
C ASN A 165 19.53 -9.52 1.59
N SER A 166 19.93 -9.69 2.84
CA SER A 166 18.99 -9.77 3.98
C SER A 166 18.13 -8.52 4.12
N ALA A 167 18.67 -7.33 3.82
CA ALA A 167 17.93 -6.08 3.78
C ALA A 167 16.81 -6.00 2.71
N ASN A 168 16.74 -7.00 1.83
CA ASN A 168 15.75 -7.10 0.76
C ASN A 168 14.99 -8.44 0.77
N ALA A 169 15.03 -9.19 1.87
CA ALA A 169 14.37 -10.48 1.98
C ALA A 169 12.84 -10.37 1.82
N GLY A 170 12.23 -9.30 2.36
CA GLY A 170 10.81 -9.01 2.16
C GLY A 170 10.45 -8.67 0.71
N ASN A 171 11.33 -7.94 0.01
CA ASN A 171 11.16 -7.69 -1.43
C ASN A 171 11.29 -8.99 -2.23
N ALA A 172 12.22 -9.85 -1.84
CA ALA A 172 12.41 -11.15 -2.49
C ALA A 172 11.21 -12.08 -2.31
N ASP A 173 10.53 -12.02 -1.15
CA ASP A 173 9.27 -12.73 -0.94
C ASP A 173 8.20 -12.27 -1.95
N MET A 174 8.05 -10.96 -2.18
CA MET A 174 7.11 -10.43 -3.17
C MET A 174 7.47 -10.86 -4.59
N VAL A 175 8.75 -10.86 -4.95
CA VAL A 175 9.22 -11.40 -6.25
C VAL A 175 8.88 -12.89 -6.37
N ALA A 176 9.07 -13.67 -5.31
CA ALA A 176 8.70 -15.09 -5.30
C ALA A 176 7.18 -15.30 -5.43
N ALA A 177 6.37 -14.43 -4.83
CA ALA A 177 4.92 -14.45 -5.01
C ALA A 177 4.52 -14.15 -6.46
N LEU A 178 5.13 -13.15 -7.09
CA LEU A 178 4.90 -12.84 -8.51
C LEU A 178 5.38 -13.97 -9.43
N GLN A 179 6.50 -14.61 -9.11
CA GLN A 179 6.94 -15.80 -9.84
C GLN A 179 5.94 -16.95 -9.69
N TRP A 180 5.36 -17.12 -8.48
CA TRP A 180 4.30 -18.10 -8.28
C TRP A 180 3.06 -17.77 -9.11
N VAL A 181 2.66 -16.49 -9.18
CA VAL A 181 1.55 -16.01 -10.03
C VAL A 181 1.84 -16.34 -11.49
N HIS A 182 2.98 -15.94 -12.02
CA HIS A 182 3.40 -16.25 -13.38
C HIS A 182 3.29 -17.74 -13.70
N ASP A 183 3.72 -18.58 -12.78
CA ASP A 183 3.83 -20.03 -12.97
C ASP A 183 2.49 -20.79 -12.83
N ASN A 184 1.52 -20.25 -12.08
CA ASN A 184 0.35 -21.01 -11.65
C ASN A 184 -1.00 -20.35 -11.98
N ILE A 185 -1.04 -19.03 -12.20
CA ILE A 185 -2.32 -18.30 -12.22
C ILE A 185 -3.23 -18.71 -13.38
N ALA A 186 -2.67 -19.26 -14.45
CA ALA A 186 -3.46 -19.81 -15.56
C ALA A 186 -4.41 -20.92 -15.09
N ALA A 187 -3.99 -21.76 -14.13
CA ALA A 187 -4.85 -22.80 -13.55
C ALA A 187 -6.02 -22.23 -12.73
N PHE A 188 -5.96 -20.94 -12.37
CA PHE A 188 -7.03 -20.18 -11.73
C PHE A 188 -7.76 -19.25 -12.72
N GLY A 189 -7.61 -19.48 -14.03
CA GLY A 189 -8.24 -18.72 -15.09
C GLY A 189 -7.61 -17.37 -15.41
N GLY A 190 -6.47 -17.03 -14.79
CA GLY A 190 -5.75 -15.78 -15.01
C GLY A 190 -4.80 -15.82 -16.20
N ASP A 191 -4.43 -14.65 -16.70
CA ASP A 191 -3.41 -14.48 -17.73
C ASP A 191 -2.08 -14.04 -17.09
N PRO A 192 -1.03 -14.88 -17.07
CA PRO A 192 0.27 -14.50 -16.52
C PRO A 192 0.95 -13.36 -17.29
N GLU A 193 0.54 -13.07 -18.54
CA GLU A 193 1.04 -11.96 -19.35
C GLU A 193 0.21 -10.68 -19.17
N ASN A 194 -0.80 -10.70 -18.27
CA ASN A 194 -1.64 -9.53 -17.98
C ASN A 194 -1.83 -9.32 -16.48
N VAL A 195 -0.71 -9.13 -15.78
CA VAL A 195 -0.62 -8.94 -14.32
C VAL A 195 -0.45 -7.46 -14.00
N THR A 196 -1.31 -6.96 -13.12
CA THR A 196 -1.22 -5.61 -12.54
C THR A 196 -0.93 -5.75 -11.05
N ILE A 197 0.19 -5.20 -10.59
CA ILE A 197 0.45 -5.05 -9.15
C ILE A 197 -0.18 -3.75 -8.66
N PHE A 198 -0.86 -3.78 -7.53
CA PHE A 198 -1.48 -2.59 -6.96
C PHE A 198 -1.39 -2.61 -5.43
N GLY A 199 -1.37 -1.43 -4.83
CA GLY A 199 -1.27 -1.34 -3.39
C GLY A 199 -1.37 0.09 -2.89
N GLN A 200 -1.76 0.22 -1.62
CA GLN A 200 -1.98 1.48 -0.96
C GLN A 200 -0.95 1.68 0.15
N SER A 201 -0.53 2.95 0.40
CA SER A 201 0.45 3.26 1.44
C SER A 201 1.76 2.49 1.22
N GLY A 202 2.22 1.76 2.24
CA GLY A 202 3.32 0.82 2.10
C GLY A 202 3.17 -0.17 0.95
N GLY A 203 1.93 -0.51 0.55
CA GLY A 203 1.65 -1.32 -0.64
C GLY A 203 2.03 -0.62 -1.93
N GLY A 204 1.68 0.66 -2.07
CA GLY A 204 2.12 1.49 -3.19
C GLY A 204 3.64 1.70 -3.19
N MET A 205 4.27 1.85 -2.00
CA MET A 205 5.73 1.87 -1.87
C MET A 205 6.35 0.57 -2.40
N LYS A 206 5.73 -0.58 -2.13
CA LYS A 206 6.16 -1.90 -2.62
C LYS A 206 6.00 -2.02 -4.13
N VAL A 207 4.92 -1.46 -4.72
CA VAL A 207 4.77 -1.36 -6.17
C VAL A 207 5.96 -0.59 -6.78
N ALA A 208 6.24 0.61 -6.28
CA ALA A 208 7.38 1.42 -6.76
C ALA A 208 8.74 0.71 -6.56
N THR A 209 8.90 -0.03 -5.45
CA THR A 209 10.10 -0.84 -5.17
C THR A 209 10.26 -1.98 -6.18
N LEU A 210 9.19 -2.72 -6.47
CA LEU A 210 9.23 -3.81 -7.45
C LEU A 210 9.52 -3.31 -8.87
N MET A 211 9.03 -2.11 -9.23
CA MET A 211 9.39 -1.47 -10.50
C MET A 211 10.90 -1.24 -10.65
N ASN A 212 11.62 -1.05 -9.54
CA ASN A 212 13.08 -0.85 -9.53
C ASN A 212 13.87 -2.07 -9.02
N THR A 213 13.26 -3.25 -9.04
CA THR A 213 13.88 -4.53 -8.66
C THR A 213 14.02 -5.40 -9.90
N PRO A 214 15.22 -5.53 -10.52
CA PRO A 214 15.42 -6.29 -11.77
C PRO A 214 14.93 -7.75 -11.72
N ALA A 215 14.93 -8.37 -10.54
CA ALA A 215 14.40 -9.73 -10.35
C ALA A 215 12.87 -9.83 -10.55
N ALA A 216 12.15 -8.70 -10.56
CA ALA A 216 10.72 -8.62 -10.83
C ALA A 216 10.38 -8.32 -12.30
N ASP A 217 11.40 -8.02 -13.13
CA ASP A 217 11.20 -7.67 -14.53
C ASP A 217 10.47 -8.78 -15.29
N GLY A 218 9.41 -8.41 -16.00
CA GLY A 218 8.56 -9.34 -16.76
C GLY A 218 7.52 -10.11 -15.95
N LEU A 219 7.53 -10.05 -14.61
CA LEU A 219 6.54 -10.73 -13.76
C LEU A 219 5.23 -9.94 -13.60
N PHE A 220 5.19 -8.69 -14.02
CA PHE A 220 3.99 -7.85 -14.08
C PHE A 220 4.10 -6.86 -15.24
N GLN A 221 2.95 -6.39 -15.74
CA GLN A 221 2.87 -5.54 -16.92
C GLN A 221 2.32 -4.14 -16.61
N LYS A 222 1.77 -3.93 -15.41
CA LYS A 222 1.18 -2.64 -15.00
C LYS A 222 1.31 -2.43 -13.50
N GLY A 223 1.33 -1.16 -13.06
CA GLY A 223 1.38 -0.80 -11.65
C GLY A 223 0.34 0.25 -11.27
N ILE A 224 -0.32 0.07 -10.11
CA ILE A 224 -1.17 1.09 -9.50
C ILE A 224 -0.60 1.44 -8.13
N ILE A 225 -0.34 2.73 -7.89
CA ILE A 225 0.26 3.25 -6.67
C ILE A 225 -0.75 4.16 -5.98
N GLU A 226 -1.34 3.68 -4.91
CA GLU A 226 -2.33 4.40 -4.13
C GLU A 226 -1.65 4.98 -2.88
N SER A 227 -1.48 6.30 -2.81
CA SER A 227 -0.83 6.99 -1.68
C SER A 227 0.48 6.31 -1.23
N GLY A 228 1.34 5.98 -2.21
CA GLY A 228 2.52 5.14 -1.96
C GLY A 228 3.81 5.67 -2.57
N VAL A 229 3.80 6.84 -3.18
CA VAL A 229 5.04 7.51 -3.57
C VAL A 229 5.53 8.37 -2.40
N TYR A 230 6.79 8.19 -2.01
CA TYR A 230 7.38 8.89 -0.88
C TYR A 230 8.77 9.41 -1.21
N GLU A 231 9.20 10.46 -0.51
CA GLU A 231 10.59 10.90 -0.61
C GLU A 231 11.54 9.87 -0.01
N ALA A 232 12.67 9.66 -0.67
CA ALA A 232 13.68 8.68 -0.27
C ALA A 232 14.16 8.85 1.19
N LYS A 233 14.07 10.07 1.74
CA LYS A 233 14.50 10.38 3.12
C LYS A 233 13.71 9.68 4.22
N VAL A 234 12.50 9.18 3.94
CA VAL A 234 11.61 8.58 4.95
C VAL A 234 12.15 7.24 5.46
N TYR A 235 12.75 6.42 4.58
CA TYR A 235 13.28 5.10 4.92
C TYR A 235 14.78 4.95 4.68
N GLN A 236 15.38 5.79 3.85
CA GLN A 236 16.82 5.81 3.60
C GLN A 236 17.45 6.97 4.36
N LYS A 237 17.82 6.73 5.59
CA LYS A 237 18.72 7.65 6.29
C LYS A 237 20.14 7.50 5.71
N GLU A 238 20.84 8.62 5.60
CA GLU A 238 22.03 8.77 4.75
C GLU A 238 23.23 7.92 5.18
N ASP A 239 23.23 7.35 6.40
CA ASP A 239 24.37 6.64 6.93
C ASP A 239 24.09 5.16 7.16
N GLY A 240 24.52 4.40 6.19
CA GLY A 240 25.09 3.11 6.51
C GLY A 240 24.21 1.94 6.19
N ASP A 241 24.86 0.88 6.43
CA ASP A 241 24.39 -0.49 6.41
C ASP A 241 23.78 -0.86 7.79
N GLY A 242 23.45 -2.12 7.97
CA GLY A 242 22.92 -2.64 9.23
C GLY A 242 23.88 -2.72 10.40
N THR A 243 25.13 -2.27 10.26
CA THR A 243 26.16 -2.44 11.31
C THR A 243 25.72 -1.85 12.64
N ALA A 244 25.18 -0.63 12.65
CA ALA A 244 24.84 0.06 13.90
C ALA A 244 23.71 -0.66 14.65
N ILE A 245 22.62 -0.99 13.97
CA ILE A 245 21.45 -1.64 14.60
C ILE A 245 21.78 -3.09 15.02
N VAL A 246 22.51 -3.83 14.21
CA VAL A 246 22.88 -5.22 14.53
C VAL A 246 23.82 -5.27 15.73
N LYS A 247 24.84 -4.36 15.83
CA LYS A 247 25.71 -4.29 17.01
C LYS A 247 24.93 -3.90 18.26
N ALA A 248 23.97 -2.99 18.16
CA ALA A 248 23.11 -2.64 19.28
C ALA A 248 22.25 -3.82 19.73
N LEU A 249 21.67 -4.60 18.79
CA LEU A 249 20.93 -5.82 19.06
C LEU A 249 21.78 -6.89 19.75
N LEU A 250 22.96 -7.19 19.21
CA LEU A 250 23.87 -8.18 19.78
C LEU A 250 24.24 -7.80 21.23
N LYS A 251 24.56 -6.52 21.45
CA LYS A 251 24.86 -6.00 22.82
C LYS A 251 23.68 -6.18 23.77
N GLU A 252 22.46 -5.81 23.36
CA GLU A 252 21.25 -5.96 24.19
C GLU A 252 20.96 -7.44 24.52
N LEU A 253 21.25 -8.34 23.58
CA LEU A 253 21.11 -9.78 23.74
C LEU A 253 22.29 -10.45 24.46
N ASN A 254 23.32 -9.69 24.89
CA ASN A 254 24.56 -10.20 25.46
C ASN A 254 25.29 -11.20 24.55
N LEU A 255 25.35 -10.92 23.24
CA LEU A 255 26.04 -11.71 22.23
C LEU A 255 27.25 -10.95 21.68
N ASP A 256 28.29 -11.69 21.29
CA ASP A 256 29.43 -11.16 20.55
C ASP A 256 29.12 -11.09 19.03
N GLU A 257 29.88 -10.28 18.27
CA GLU A 257 29.72 -10.16 16.82
C GLU A 257 29.93 -11.51 16.09
N SER A 258 30.80 -12.39 16.65
CA SER A 258 31.01 -13.76 16.12
C SER A 258 29.80 -14.68 16.33
N GLU A 259 28.81 -14.26 17.09
CA GLU A 259 27.60 -15.02 17.42
C GLU A 259 26.37 -14.51 16.66
N VAL A 260 26.54 -13.66 15.64
CA VAL A 260 25.44 -13.07 14.85
C VAL A 260 24.45 -14.11 14.33
N GLU A 261 24.92 -15.32 14.02
CA GLU A 261 24.06 -16.42 13.56
C GLU A 261 23.00 -16.85 14.58
N LYS A 262 23.18 -16.55 15.86
CA LYS A 262 22.17 -16.83 16.88
C LYS A 262 20.89 -16.01 16.66
N LEU A 263 20.98 -14.85 15.99
CA LEU A 263 19.81 -14.07 15.61
C LEU A 263 18.82 -14.83 14.71
N GLU A 264 19.31 -15.86 13.99
CA GLU A 264 18.46 -16.70 13.13
C GLU A 264 17.52 -17.61 13.93
N THR A 265 17.87 -17.95 15.16
CA THR A 265 17.20 -19.02 15.92
C THR A 265 16.62 -18.60 17.27
N ILE A 266 16.99 -17.43 17.80
CA ILE A 266 16.36 -16.95 19.05
C ILE A 266 14.86 -16.73 18.84
N PRO A 267 14.02 -16.92 19.86
CA PRO A 267 12.59 -16.67 19.76
C PRO A 267 12.31 -15.25 19.26
N TYR A 268 11.35 -15.11 18.33
CA TYR A 268 11.08 -13.80 17.72
C TYR A 268 10.75 -12.72 18.76
N TYR A 269 9.98 -13.07 19.81
CA TYR A 269 9.63 -12.11 20.86
C TYR A 269 10.86 -11.56 21.62
N GLU A 270 11.93 -12.36 21.75
CA GLU A 270 13.19 -11.90 22.36
C GLU A 270 13.92 -10.95 21.42
N LEU A 271 13.97 -11.28 20.13
CA LEU A 271 14.56 -10.43 19.10
C LEU A 271 13.81 -9.11 18.96
N SER A 272 12.48 -9.13 18.87
CA SER A 272 11.65 -7.92 18.73
C SER A 272 11.74 -7.02 19.98
N ASN A 273 11.74 -7.59 21.18
CA ASN A 273 11.90 -6.85 22.40
C ASN A 273 13.28 -6.17 22.49
N ALA A 274 14.34 -6.87 22.11
CA ALA A 274 15.68 -6.29 22.06
C ALA A 274 15.75 -5.16 21.02
N TYR A 275 15.15 -5.38 19.85
CA TYR A 275 15.07 -4.37 18.80
C TYR A 275 14.33 -3.11 19.27
N ASN A 276 13.15 -3.24 19.85
CA ASN A 276 12.33 -2.11 20.33
C ASN A 276 13.03 -1.27 21.41
N LYS A 277 13.98 -1.85 22.16
CA LYS A 277 14.77 -1.10 23.14
C LYS A 277 15.87 -0.25 22.50
N VAL A 278 16.43 -0.69 21.38
CA VAL A 278 17.63 -0.05 20.80
C VAL A 278 17.32 0.78 19.55
N GLU A 279 16.20 0.55 18.88
CA GLU A 279 15.89 1.14 17.59
C GLU A 279 15.87 2.68 17.62
N ALA A 280 15.22 3.28 18.62
CA ALA A 280 15.07 4.72 18.75
C ALA A 280 16.43 5.42 18.92
N GLU A 281 17.35 4.84 19.71
CA GLU A 281 18.70 5.39 19.90
C GLU A 281 19.51 5.34 18.60
N VAL A 282 19.40 4.24 17.84
CA VAL A 282 20.09 4.07 16.56
C VAL A 282 19.51 5.01 15.49
N ALA A 283 18.17 5.11 15.42
CA ALA A 283 17.48 6.01 14.52
C ALA A 283 17.81 7.49 14.79
N ALA A 284 17.93 7.90 16.06
CA ALA A 284 18.30 9.26 16.45
C ALA A 284 19.70 9.66 15.97
N LYS A 285 20.58 8.70 15.72
CA LYS A 285 21.93 8.91 15.16
C LYS A 285 21.91 9.00 13.62
N GLY A 286 20.75 8.89 12.98
CA GLY A 286 20.63 8.89 11.53
C GLY A 286 20.94 7.56 10.86
N CYS A 287 21.19 6.49 11.62
CA CYS A 287 21.56 5.20 11.05
C CYS A 287 20.35 4.40 10.53
N TYR A 288 20.60 3.52 9.58
CA TYR A 288 19.63 2.53 9.11
C TYR A 288 19.22 1.57 10.25
N ILE A 289 17.92 1.27 10.34
CA ILE A 289 17.33 0.48 11.43
C ILE A 289 16.64 -0.82 10.96
N GLY A 290 16.64 -1.14 9.67
CA GLY A 290 16.11 -2.41 9.19
C GLY A 290 14.58 -2.46 9.04
N GLN A 291 13.93 -1.33 8.75
CA GLN A 291 12.48 -1.26 8.54
C GLN A 291 12.09 -0.89 7.09
N GLY A 292 12.98 -1.10 6.13
CA GLY A 292 12.72 -0.85 4.73
C GLY A 292 13.83 -1.37 3.84
N PRO A 293 13.59 -1.49 2.53
CA PRO A 293 14.55 -2.05 1.59
C PRO A 293 15.79 -1.16 1.46
N MET A 294 16.94 -1.80 1.26
CA MET A 294 18.20 -1.12 1.07
C MET A 294 18.66 -1.23 -0.39
N GLU A 295 19.14 -0.11 -0.94
CA GLU A 295 19.77 -0.06 -2.24
C GLU A 295 21.05 -0.92 -2.26
N ASN A 296 21.07 -1.87 -3.18
CA ASN A 296 22.21 -2.75 -3.44
C ASN A 296 22.13 -3.31 -4.87
N GLY A 297 22.95 -4.29 -5.21
CA GLY A 297 22.91 -4.90 -6.56
C GLY A 297 21.62 -5.64 -6.91
N TRP A 298 20.78 -5.96 -5.92
CA TRP A 298 19.50 -6.66 -6.09
C TRP A 298 18.32 -5.67 -6.21
N PHE A 299 18.32 -4.57 -5.46
CA PHE A 299 17.36 -3.47 -5.52
C PHE A 299 18.09 -2.16 -5.87
N ARG A 300 17.57 -1.41 -6.85
CA ARG A 300 18.22 -0.20 -7.37
C ARG A 300 17.91 1.09 -6.64
N GLY A 301 17.02 1.05 -5.65
CA GLY A 301 16.62 2.25 -4.91
C GLY A 301 15.32 2.87 -5.43
N ASN A 302 14.94 3.98 -4.78
CA ASN A 302 13.70 4.69 -5.08
C ASN A 302 13.74 5.32 -6.49
N PRO A 303 12.73 5.07 -7.35
CA PRO A 303 12.73 5.53 -8.74
C PRO A 303 12.80 7.05 -8.90
N ILE A 304 12.27 7.85 -7.96
CA ILE A 304 12.40 9.32 -8.02
C ILE A 304 13.86 9.75 -7.90
N LYS A 305 14.65 9.05 -7.05
CA LYS A 305 16.05 9.37 -6.78
C LYS A 305 16.99 8.76 -7.83
N CYS A 306 16.76 7.50 -8.18
CA CYS A 306 17.69 6.70 -8.98
C CYS A 306 17.29 6.61 -10.46
N GLY A 307 16.10 7.11 -10.82
CA GLY A 307 15.48 6.91 -12.14
C GLY A 307 14.83 5.52 -12.26
N PHE A 308 14.16 5.32 -13.36
CA PHE A 308 13.41 4.10 -13.66
C PHE A 308 14.30 3.07 -14.37
N THR A 309 14.13 1.79 -14.06
CA THR A 309 14.72 0.68 -14.84
C THR A 309 14.13 0.66 -16.25
N ASP A 310 14.79 -0.05 -17.17
CA ASP A 310 14.29 -0.13 -18.56
C ASP A 310 12.92 -0.84 -18.59
N HIS A 311 12.67 -1.81 -17.74
CA HIS A 311 11.33 -2.40 -17.58
C HIS A 311 10.31 -1.37 -17.05
N ALA A 312 10.63 -0.67 -15.97
CA ALA A 312 9.72 0.32 -15.37
C ALA A 312 9.35 1.46 -16.33
N LYS A 313 10.23 1.82 -17.28
CA LYS A 313 9.93 2.80 -18.34
C LYS A 313 8.82 2.34 -19.27
N THR A 314 8.68 1.02 -19.50
CA THR A 314 7.78 0.44 -20.50
C THR A 314 6.42 0.00 -19.95
N ILE A 315 6.17 0.09 -18.64
CA ILE A 315 4.89 -0.30 -18.05
C ILE A 315 3.98 0.91 -17.79
N PRO A 316 2.67 0.83 -18.08
CA PRO A 316 1.69 1.81 -17.66
C PRO A 316 1.61 1.93 -16.13
N VAL A 317 1.38 3.14 -15.64
CA VAL A 317 1.19 3.41 -14.21
C VAL A 317 -0.04 4.28 -13.98
N LEU A 318 -0.82 3.95 -12.96
CA LEU A 318 -1.84 4.79 -12.35
C LEU A 318 -1.38 5.14 -10.94
N ALA A 319 -1.22 6.42 -10.62
CA ALA A 319 -0.80 6.86 -9.30
C ALA A 319 -1.68 8.00 -8.77
N GLY A 320 -1.91 8.03 -7.47
CA GLY A 320 -2.70 9.09 -6.86
C GLY A 320 -2.68 9.06 -5.35
N THR A 321 -3.45 9.99 -4.75
CA THR A 321 -3.49 10.23 -3.29
C THR A 321 -4.88 10.62 -2.84
N ASN A 322 -5.11 10.59 -1.53
CA ASN A 322 -6.27 11.19 -0.89
C ASN A 322 -5.98 12.64 -0.49
N ILE A 323 -7.00 13.46 -0.36
CA ILE A 323 -6.82 14.88 0.03
C ILE A 323 -6.28 15.01 1.46
N GLY A 324 -6.71 14.15 2.38
CA GLY A 324 -6.45 14.25 3.82
C GLY A 324 -5.67 13.06 4.39
N GLU A 325 -4.59 12.62 3.78
CA GLU A 325 -3.86 11.37 4.07
C GLU A 325 -3.76 11.03 5.56
N PHE A 326 -3.07 11.82 6.35
CA PHE A 326 -2.87 11.57 7.78
C PHE A 326 -3.82 12.34 8.69
N ASP A 327 -4.93 12.85 8.15
CA ASP A 327 -5.99 13.49 8.93
C ASP A 327 -6.88 12.42 9.62
N PHE A 328 -6.30 11.68 10.57
CA PHE A 328 -7.03 10.70 11.39
C PHE A 328 -7.75 11.33 12.59
N GLY A 329 -7.47 12.58 12.88
CA GLY A 329 -8.07 13.33 13.98
C GLY A 329 -9.57 13.56 13.79
N PRO A 330 -10.23 14.09 14.82
CA PRO A 330 -11.65 14.48 14.71
C PRO A 330 -11.85 15.58 13.68
N VAL A 331 -13.02 15.62 13.09
CA VAL A 331 -13.42 16.72 12.19
C VAL A 331 -13.43 18.03 12.98
N VAL A 332 -12.98 19.12 12.35
CA VAL A 332 -13.09 20.46 12.94
C VAL A 332 -14.56 20.77 13.21
N PRO A 333 -14.98 20.92 14.48
CA PRO A 333 -16.38 21.09 14.82
C PRO A 333 -16.98 22.31 14.14
N GLY A 334 -18.13 22.14 13.50
CA GLY A 334 -18.85 23.24 12.85
C GLY A 334 -18.15 23.87 11.66
N LYS A 335 -17.22 23.15 10.98
CA LYS A 335 -16.44 23.72 9.87
C LYS A 335 -17.29 24.34 8.75
N HIS A 336 -18.50 23.81 8.52
CA HIS A 336 -19.44 24.33 7.52
C HIS A 336 -20.33 25.47 8.05
N GLU A 337 -20.44 25.62 9.37
CA GLU A 337 -21.17 26.69 10.03
C GLU A 337 -20.31 27.93 10.33
N MET A 338 -18.97 27.78 10.32
CA MET A 338 -18.04 28.88 10.51
C MET A 338 -18.21 29.95 9.44
N ASN A 339 -18.30 31.22 9.86
CA ASN A 339 -18.20 32.32 8.93
C ASN A 339 -16.74 32.50 8.44
N ARG A 340 -16.56 33.32 7.41
CA ARG A 340 -15.24 33.50 6.77
C ARG A 340 -14.16 34.00 7.72
N GLU A 341 -14.48 34.87 8.67
CA GLU A 341 -13.52 35.41 9.62
C GLU A 341 -13.06 34.34 10.61
N GLU A 342 -13.99 33.51 11.09
CA GLU A 342 -13.70 32.36 11.95
C GLU A 342 -12.81 31.32 11.25
N GLN A 343 -13.10 31.01 10.00
CA GLN A 343 -12.28 30.10 9.17
C GLN A 343 -10.86 30.63 8.99
N ILE A 344 -10.69 31.92 8.69
CA ILE A 344 -9.37 32.57 8.55
C ILE A 344 -8.64 32.57 9.89
N ALA A 345 -9.31 32.90 10.99
CA ALA A 345 -8.70 32.89 12.33
C ALA A 345 -8.24 31.49 12.72
N PHE A 346 -9.04 30.46 12.41
CA PHE A 346 -8.69 29.06 12.62
C PHE A 346 -7.39 28.69 11.86
N LEU A 347 -7.32 28.98 10.57
CA LEU A 347 -6.16 28.65 9.74
C LEU A 347 -4.92 29.48 10.10
N THR A 348 -5.10 30.73 10.58
CA THR A 348 -3.98 31.58 10.97
C THR A 348 -3.23 31.04 12.18
N ARG A 349 -3.90 30.29 13.06
CA ARG A 349 -3.25 29.61 14.18
C ARG A 349 -2.20 28.58 13.72
N LYS A 350 -2.46 27.95 12.56
CA LYS A 350 -1.60 26.92 11.99
C LYS A 350 -0.54 27.50 11.03
N TYR A 351 -0.93 28.42 10.16
CA TYR A 351 -0.13 28.86 9.04
C TYR A 351 0.43 30.29 9.19
N GLY A 352 0.07 31.01 10.27
CA GLY A 352 0.54 32.36 10.55
C GLY A 352 0.39 33.30 9.36
N ASP A 353 1.46 34.01 9.02
CA ASP A 353 1.50 34.99 7.92
C ASP A 353 1.30 34.39 6.51
N ALA A 354 1.50 33.08 6.35
CA ALA A 354 1.27 32.40 5.08
C ALA A 354 -0.22 32.16 4.77
N THR A 355 -1.11 32.31 5.75
CA THR A 355 -2.55 32.00 5.64
C THR A 355 -3.24 32.65 4.43
N PRO A 356 -3.10 33.95 4.14
CA PRO A 356 -3.83 34.58 3.04
C PRO A 356 -3.42 34.02 1.67
N GLU A 357 -2.13 33.72 1.47
CA GLU A 357 -1.62 33.13 0.24
C GLU A 357 -2.10 31.68 0.09
N LEU A 358 -2.00 30.87 1.15
CA LEU A 358 -2.45 29.49 1.17
C LEU A 358 -3.96 29.38 0.91
N ILE A 359 -4.78 30.23 1.51
CA ILE A 359 -6.22 30.27 1.22
C ILE A 359 -6.49 30.57 -0.25
N SER A 360 -5.80 31.55 -0.83
CA SER A 360 -5.98 31.90 -2.25
C SER A 360 -5.60 30.74 -3.18
N LEU A 361 -4.53 30.01 -2.87
CA LEU A 361 -4.11 28.84 -3.61
C LEU A 361 -5.08 27.67 -3.43
N PHE A 362 -5.59 27.47 -2.20
CA PHE A 362 -6.54 26.43 -1.91
C PHE A 362 -7.89 26.64 -2.64
N GLU A 363 -8.43 27.86 -2.62
CA GLU A 363 -9.70 28.17 -3.33
C GLU A 363 -9.56 27.97 -4.84
N LYS A 364 -8.38 28.21 -5.41
CA LYS A 364 -8.09 27.93 -6.82
C LYS A 364 -8.04 26.41 -7.09
N ALA A 365 -7.42 25.64 -6.19
CA ALA A 365 -7.25 24.20 -6.34
C ALA A 365 -8.54 23.43 -6.03
N TYR A 366 -9.25 23.82 -4.97
CA TYR A 366 -10.44 23.14 -4.43
C TYR A 366 -11.63 24.09 -4.26
N PRO A 367 -12.20 24.59 -5.38
CA PRO A 367 -13.24 25.65 -5.36
C PRO A 367 -14.55 25.20 -4.66
N ASP A 368 -14.79 23.90 -4.57
CA ASP A 368 -16.00 23.31 -4.00
C ASP A 368 -15.85 22.91 -2.53
N LYS A 369 -14.67 23.15 -1.93
CA LYS A 369 -14.38 22.82 -0.53
C LYS A 369 -14.44 24.04 0.38
N THR A 370 -14.76 23.83 1.66
CA THR A 370 -14.53 24.89 2.66
C THR A 370 -13.05 25.14 2.84
N ILE A 371 -12.65 26.39 3.06
CA ILE A 371 -11.23 26.69 3.27
C ILE A 371 -10.64 26.02 4.52
N VAL A 372 -11.47 25.60 5.45
CA VAL A 372 -11.04 24.83 6.62
C VAL A 372 -10.38 23.50 6.19
N ASP A 373 -10.80 22.91 5.07
CA ASP A 373 -10.20 21.68 4.55
C ASP A 373 -8.75 21.84 4.09
N LEU A 374 -8.24 23.10 3.95
CA LEU A 374 -6.81 23.36 3.79
C LEU A 374 -5.98 22.73 4.94
N TRP A 375 -6.58 22.60 6.12
CA TRP A 375 -5.95 21.94 7.28
C TRP A 375 -5.57 20.49 6.98
N SER A 376 -6.36 19.78 6.21
CA SER A 376 -6.20 18.35 5.92
C SER A 376 -5.37 18.05 4.68
N VAL A 377 -4.98 19.07 3.87
CA VAL A 377 -4.27 18.84 2.60
C VAL A 377 -2.96 18.11 2.84
N ASP A 378 -2.79 16.99 2.13
CA ASP A 378 -1.61 16.14 2.23
C ASP A 378 -0.33 16.81 1.74
N THR A 379 0.71 16.75 2.56
CA THR A 379 2.06 17.20 2.26
C THR A 379 3.10 16.08 2.33
N PHE A 380 2.66 14.84 2.51
CA PHE A 380 3.54 13.68 2.63
C PHE A 380 3.64 12.88 1.33
N PHE A 381 2.51 12.41 0.80
CA PHE A 381 2.50 11.61 -0.42
C PHE A 381 2.33 12.45 -1.68
N ARG A 382 1.49 13.49 -1.64
CA ARG A 382 1.16 14.29 -2.83
C ARG A 382 2.38 14.95 -3.46
N PRO A 383 3.32 15.59 -2.73
CA PRO A 383 4.51 16.19 -3.34
C PRO A 383 5.36 15.18 -4.11
N ALA A 384 5.62 14.03 -3.51
CA ALA A 384 6.39 12.95 -4.14
C ALA A 384 5.64 12.32 -5.32
N THR A 385 4.31 12.21 -5.25
CA THR A 385 3.46 11.69 -6.33
C THR A 385 3.49 12.60 -7.54
N ILE A 386 3.41 13.92 -7.36
CA ILE A 386 3.57 14.91 -8.43
C ILE A 386 4.91 14.71 -9.15
N GLU A 387 6.01 14.60 -8.39
CA GLU A 387 7.35 14.42 -8.96
C GLU A 387 7.51 13.07 -9.67
N PHE A 388 6.95 12.00 -9.10
CA PHE A 388 6.94 10.67 -9.73
C PHE A 388 6.20 10.70 -11.07
N ILE A 389 4.99 11.29 -11.11
CA ILE A 389 4.18 11.40 -12.32
C ILE A 389 4.91 12.25 -13.36
N ARG A 390 5.52 13.38 -12.94
CA ARG A 390 6.32 14.22 -13.83
C ARG A 390 7.45 13.42 -14.49
N GLN A 391 8.25 12.69 -13.72
CA GLN A 391 9.36 11.89 -14.25
C GLN A 391 8.86 10.71 -15.09
N LYS A 392 7.84 9.99 -14.61
CA LYS A 392 7.34 8.79 -15.31
C LYS A 392 6.66 9.14 -16.64
N SER A 393 5.98 10.28 -16.73
CA SER A 393 5.33 10.75 -17.95
C SER A 393 6.29 11.15 -19.08
N GLU A 394 7.58 11.25 -18.81
CA GLU A 394 8.60 11.44 -19.85
C GLU A 394 8.71 10.22 -20.80
N PHE A 395 8.27 9.03 -20.33
CA PHE A 395 8.30 7.78 -21.10
C PHE A 395 6.95 7.57 -21.80
N THR A 396 6.81 8.17 -23.00
CA THR A 396 5.54 8.22 -23.74
C THR A 396 5.01 6.87 -24.24
N GLU A 397 5.84 5.84 -24.30
CA GLU A 397 5.43 4.48 -24.67
C GLU A 397 4.61 3.77 -23.59
N ALA A 398 4.66 4.27 -22.37
CA ALA A 398 3.96 3.73 -21.22
C ALA A 398 3.16 4.84 -20.53
N PRO A 399 1.84 4.93 -20.76
CA PRO A 399 1.01 5.99 -20.22
C PRO A 399 1.03 6.02 -18.70
N THR A 400 1.04 7.23 -18.15
CA THR A 400 0.94 7.49 -16.72
C THR A 400 -0.34 8.28 -16.47
N TYR A 401 -1.15 7.80 -15.53
CA TYR A 401 -2.40 8.43 -15.13
C TYR A 401 -2.32 8.92 -13.68
N SER A 402 -3.03 10.02 -13.41
CA SER A 402 -3.10 10.63 -12.08
C SER A 402 -4.51 10.66 -11.56
N TYR A 403 -4.70 10.38 -10.26
CA TYR A 403 -5.97 10.61 -9.58
C TYR A 403 -5.78 11.31 -8.23
N GLN A 404 -6.87 11.91 -7.73
CA GLN A 404 -7.00 12.31 -6.33
C GLN A 404 -8.41 12.00 -5.83
N PHE A 405 -8.48 11.36 -4.65
CA PHE A 405 -9.73 11.05 -3.98
C PHE A 405 -10.03 12.16 -2.96
N THR A 406 -11.08 12.94 -3.22
CA THR A 406 -11.41 14.15 -2.46
C THR A 406 -12.79 14.11 -1.82
N TYR A 407 -13.44 12.93 -1.83
CA TYR A 407 -14.78 12.78 -1.27
C TYR A 407 -14.82 13.16 0.21
N GLU A 408 -15.77 13.96 0.59
CA GLU A 408 -16.05 14.30 1.98
C GLU A 408 -17.14 13.38 2.53
N PHE A 409 -16.77 12.59 3.53
CA PHE A 409 -17.68 11.67 4.21
C PHE A 409 -18.54 12.43 5.23
N PRO A 410 -19.86 12.10 5.36
CA PRO A 410 -20.77 12.78 6.29
C PRO A 410 -20.58 12.34 7.76
N ILE A 411 -19.33 12.11 8.18
CA ILE A 411 -18.97 11.76 9.55
C ILE A 411 -18.71 13.06 10.29
N ASP A 412 -19.31 13.21 11.47
CA ASP A 412 -19.12 14.36 12.38
C ASP A 412 -19.25 15.73 11.70
N GLY A 413 -20.09 15.83 10.65
CA GLY A 413 -20.30 17.06 9.91
C GLY A 413 -19.36 17.29 8.74
N GLY A 414 -18.57 16.30 8.32
CA GLY A 414 -17.79 16.38 7.09
C GLY A 414 -16.32 15.98 7.25
N LYS A 415 -16.01 14.69 7.13
CA LYS A 415 -14.63 14.17 7.18
C LYS A 415 -14.03 14.14 5.78
N ALA A 416 -12.88 14.81 5.58
CA ALA A 416 -12.10 14.68 4.36
C ALA A 416 -11.63 13.24 4.15
N ALA A 417 -11.46 12.81 2.89
CA ALA A 417 -10.93 11.48 2.59
C ALA A 417 -9.56 11.30 3.24
N TRP A 418 -9.51 10.44 4.25
CA TRP A 418 -8.31 10.10 5.03
C TRP A 418 -7.48 9.01 4.34
N HIS A 419 -6.31 8.70 4.88
CA HIS A 419 -5.46 7.61 4.40
C HIS A 419 -6.20 6.27 4.39
N CYS A 420 -6.17 5.54 3.28
CA CYS A 420 -6.88 4.28 3.03
C CYS A 420 -8.39 4.41 2.71
N ALA A 421 -8.98 5.61 2.72
CA ALA A 421 -10.43 5.78 2.53
C ALA A 421 -10.93 5.32 1.15
N GLU A 422 -10.06 5.29 0.14
CA GLU A 422 -10.38 4.85 -1.23
C GLU A 422 -10.43 3.33 -1.40
N ILE A 423 -9.76 2.56 -0.54
CA ILE A 423 -9.61 1.10 -0.68
C ILE A 423 -10.97 0.37 -0.80
N PRO A 424 -11.99 0.66 0.04
CA PRO A 424 -13.29 0.03 -0.09
C PRO A 424 -13.94 0.26 -1.46
N PHE A 425 -13.69 1.40 -2.09
CA PHE A 425 -14.21 1.75 -3.42
C PHE A 425 -13.49 0.96 -4.51
N VAL A 426 -12.17 0.83 -4.40
CA VAL A 426 -11.34 0.06 -5.34
C VAL A 426 -11.69 -1.42 -5.31
N PHE A 427 -11.85 -2.01 -4.11
CA PHE A 427 -12.21 -3.42 -3.94
C PHE A 427 -13.69 -3.74 -4.12
N HIS A 428 -14.54 -2.74 -4.37
CA HIS A 428 -16.00 -2.89 -4.44
C HIS A 428 -16.59 -3.42 -3.13
N ASN A 429 -16.12 -2.93 -1.99
CA ASN A 429 -16.41 -3.43 -0.64
C ASN A 429 -16.97 -2.35 0.31
N ILE A 430 -17.56 -1.24 -0.19
CA ILE A 430 -18.12 -0.19 0.69
C ILE A 430 -19.23 -0.73 1.59
N ASP A 431 -19.94 -1.77 1.17
CA ASP A 431 -20.97 -2.44 1.97
C ASP A 431 -20.43 -3.10 3.25
N ARG A 432 -19.11 -3.36 3.29
CA ARG A 432 -18.40 -3.91 4.46
C ARG A 432 -17.87 -2.84 5.40
N ILE A 433 -17.86 -1.58 4.97
CA ILE A 433 -17.27 -0.45 5.69
C ILE A 433 -18.34 0.60 5.93
N ALA A 434 -18.95 0.56 7.10
CA ALA A 434 -20.13 1.39 7.42
C ALA A 434 -19.92 2.89 7.16
N VAL A 435 -18.73 3.42 7.47
CA VAL A 435 -18.39 4.84 7.28
C VAL A 435 -18.24 5.23 5.81
N CYS A 436 -17.97 4.29 4.92
CA CYS A 436 -17.86 4.50 3.48
C CYS A 436 -19.18 4.27 2.73
N ASN A 437 -20.18 3.69 3.38
CA ASN A 437 -21.44 3.30 2.76
C ASN A 437 -22.52 4.38 2.96
N VAL A 438 -22.58 5.35 2.05
CA VAL A 438 -23.60 6.38 1.98
C VAL A 438 -24.56 6.04 0.85
N PRO A 439 -25.74 5.43 1.13
CA PRO A 439 -26.63 4.91 0.11
C PRO A 439 -27.07 5.95 -0.92
N GLY A 440 -26.99 5.57 -2.20
CA GLY A 440 -27.34 6.42 -3.33
C GLY A 440 -26.29 7.44 -3.75
N GLU A 441 -25.20 7.56 -3.01
CA GLU A 441 -24.09 8.47 -3.28
C GLU A 441 -22.80 7.70 -3.54
N THR A 442 -22.31 6.97 -2.55
CA THR A 442 -21.02 6.24 -2.67
C THR A 442 -21.11 4.99 -3.51
N ASP A 443 -22.30 4.39 -3.70
CA ASP A 443 -22.51 3.27 -4.61
C ASP A 443 -22.00 3.58 -6.03
N ARG A 444 -22.40 4.76 -6.56
CA ARG A 444 -21.99 5.19 -7.91
C ARG A 444 -20.52 5.55 -8.01
N LEU A 445 -19.97 6.12 -6.95
CA LEU A 445 -18.53 6.44 -6.89
C LEU A 445 -17.70 5.17 -6.86
N GLN A 446 -18.09 4.18 -6.06
CA GLN A 446 -17.49 2.85 -6.04
C GLN A 446 -17.47 2.19 -7.42
N GLU A 447 -18.63 2.15 -8.10
CA GLU A 447 -18.71 1.57 -9.46
C GLU A 447 -17.74 2.26 -10.43
N ARG A 448 -17.64 3.59 -10.39
CA ARG A 448 -16.73 4.36 -11.25
C ARG A 448 -15.27 4.05 -10.95
N MET A 449 -14.88 4.05 -9.67
CA MET A 449 -13.51 3.79 -9.25
C MET A 449 -13.11 2.34 -9.55
N ALA A 450 -13.88 1.35 -9.10
CA ALA A 450 -13.60 -0.05 -9.37
C ALA A 450 -13.51 -0.33 -10.88
N THR A 451 -14.44 0.22 -11.70
CA THR A 451 -14.39 0.06 -13.16
C THR A 451 -13.11 0.65 -13.75
N ALA A 452 -12.66 1.81 -13.29
CA ALA A 452 -11.43 2.45 -13.78
C ALA A 452 -10.19 1.59 -13.46
N TRP A 453 -10.08 1.04 -12.24
CA TRP A 453 -8.99 0.14 -11.85
C TRP A 453 -9.00 -1.16 -12.67
N ILE A 454 -10.18 -1.76 -12.86
CA ILE A 454 -10.36 -2.96 -13.68
C ILE A 454 -9.97 -2.69 -15.14
N ASN A 455 -10.42 -1.57 -15.72
CA ASN A 455 -10.07 -1.21 -17.10
C ASN A 455 -8.56 -0.96 -17.23
N PHE A 456 -7.96 -0.29 -16.26
CA PHE A 456 -6.50 -0.13 -16.25
C PHE A 456 -5.79 -1.48 -16.17
N ALA A 457 -6.25 -2.38 -15.30
CA ALA A 457 -5.69 -3.73 -15.21
C ALA A 457 -5.87 -4.52 -16.52
N ARG A 458 -6.98 -4.34 -17.21
CA ARG A 458 -7.30 -5.06 -18.44
C ARG A 458 -6.58 -4.51 -19.66
N TYR A 459 -6.56 -3.17 -19.80
CA TYR A 459 -6.18 -2.49 -21.05
C TYR A 459 -4.98 -1.53 -20.90
N GLY A 460 -4.51 -1.24 -19.69
CA GLY A 460 -3.51 -0.22 -19.41
C GLY A 460 -4.05 1.22 -19.48
N SER A 461 -5.37 1.39 -19.57
CA SER A 461 -6.08 2.68 -19.54
C SER A 461 -7.26 2.61 -18.58
N PRO A 462 -7.45 3.60 -17.68
CA PRO A 462 -8.56 3.64 -16.74
C PRO A 462 -9.87 4.18 -17.36
N GLU A 463 -9.88 4.50 -18.64
CA GLU A 463 -11.03 5.11 -19.31
C GLU A 463 -12.30 4.26 -19.19
N THR A 464 -13.42 4.92 -18.91
CA THR A 464 -14.75 4.33 -18.85
C THR A 464 -15.82 5.36 -19.24
N PRO A 465 -16.92 4.94 -19.89
CA PRO A 465 -18.01 5.86 -20.25
C PRO A 465 -18.67 6.58 -19.06
N SER A 466 -18.50 6.07 -17.83
CA SER A 466 -19.05 6.64 -16.61
C SER A 466 -18.21 7.77 -16.00
N LEU A 467 -17.02 8.01 -16.54
CA LEU A 467 -16.10 9.07 -16.14
C LEU A 467 -15.86 10.06 -17.28
N PRO A 468 -15.43 11.30 -16.98
CA PRO A 468 -14.88 12.21 -17.99
C PRO A 468 -13.73 11.55 -18.76
N ASN A 469 -13.46 12.03 -19.99
CA ASN A 469 -12.28 11.60 -20.74
C ASN A 469 -11.02 11.80 -19.89
N TRP A 470 -10.29 10.72 -19.62
CA TRP A 470 -9.14 10.69 -18.72
C TRP A 470 -7.84 10.51 -19.52
N PRO A 471 -7.22 11.60 -19.99
CA PRO A 471 -5.98 11.50 -20.75
C PRO A 471 -4.80 11.12 -19.86
N ALA A 472 -3.82 10.44 -20.44
CA ALA A 472 -2.54 10.23 -19.79
C ALA A 472 -1.85 11.58 -19.51
N CYS A 473 -1.09 11.63 -18.42
CA CYS A 473 -0.23 12.76 -18.09
C CYS A 473 0.91 12.87 -19.10
N THR A 474 1.34 14.09 -19.36
CA THR A 474 2.52 14.39 -20.18
C THR A 474 3.47 15.29 -19.42
N PRO A 475 4.75 15.42 -19.83
CA PRO A 475 5.68 16.30 -19.14
C PRO A 475 5.14 17.73 -19.01
N GLY A 476 4.99 18.18 -17.76
CA GLY A 476 4.44 19.51 -17.45
C GLY A 476 2.92 19.64 -17.50
N ASP A 477 2.18 18.56 -17.79
CA ASP A 477 0.72 18.56 -17.82
C ASP A 477 0.17 17.30 -17.11
N GLU A 478 -0.01 17.40 -15.82
CA GLU A 478 -0.66 16.37 -15.00
C GLU A 478 -2.19 16.49 -15.10
N ALA A 479 -2.82 15.56 -15.83
CA ALA A 479 -4.27 15.45 -15.94
C ALA A 479 -4.78 14.54 -14.82
N THR A 480 -5.20 15.12 -13.71
CA THR A 480 -5.65 14.41 -12.52
C THR A 480 -7.15 14.16 -12.55
N MET A 481 -7.59 12.91 -12.45
CA MET A 481 -8.98 12.55 -12.20
C MET A 481 -9.32 12.82 -10.73
N ILE A 482 -10.22 13.74 -10.50
CA ILE A 482 -10.78 13.99 -9.17
C ILE A 482 -11.94 13.02 -8.95
N PHE A 483 -11.83 12.17 -7.93
CA PHE A 483 -12.90 11.30 -7.47
C PHE A 483 -13.60 11.94 -6.28
N ASP A 484 -14.80 12.46 -6.53
CA ASP A 484 -15.69 13.10 -5.58
C ASP A 484 -17.15 12.81 -5.98
N ARG A 485 -18.15 13.45 -5.37
CA ARG A 485 -19.55 13.41 -5.80
C ARG A 485 -19.68 13.67 -7.30
N THR A 486 -18.91 14.64 -7.80
CA THR A 486 -18.72 14.88 -9.24
C THR A 486 -17.28 14.56 -9.62
N CYS A 487 -17.12 13.61 -10.54
CA CYS A 487 -15.78 13.30 -11.05
C CYS A 487 -15.44 14.26 -12.22
N GLU A 488 -14.22 14.80 -12.21
CA GLU A 488 -13.74 15.72 -13.24
C GLU A 488 -12.23 15.62 -13.45
N ILE A 489 -11.72 16.15 -14.55
CA ILE A 489 -10.28 16.30 -14.79
C ILE A 489 -9.83 17.70 -14.41
N ARG A 490 -8.82 17.76 -13.53
CA ARG A 490 -8.10 19.02 -13.24
C ARG A 490 -6.64 18.89 -13.66
N ARG A 491 -6.06 19.99 -14.18
CA ARG A 491 -4.69 19.97 -14.69
C ARG A 491 -3.77 20.81 -13.82
N ASN A 492 -2.67 20.22 -13.32
CA ASN A 492 -1.68 20.88 -12.46
C ASN A 492 -2.33 21.70 -11.33
N PHE A 493 -3.49 21.26 -10.85
CA PHE A 493 -4.46 22.11 -10.16
C PHE A 493 -4.02 22.52 -8.75
N ASP A 494 -3.25 21.69 -8.08
CA ASP A 494 -2.80 21.85 -6.68
C ASP A 494 -1.28 22.03 -6.55
N HIS A 495 -0.52 22.01 -7.63
CA HIS A 495 0.95 22.04 -7.60
C HIS A 495 1.52 23.25 -6.85
N GLU A 496 0.97 24.44 -7.09
CA GLU A 496 1.40 25.68 -6.42
C GLU A 496 1.05 25.65 -4.92
N LEU A 497 -0.14 25.13 -4.58
CA LEU A 497 -0.58 24.96 -3.20
C LEU A 497 0.31 23.98 -2.44
N VAL A 498 0.52 22.78 -3.01
CA VAL A 498 1.35 21.73 -2.39
C VAL A 498 2.78 22.21 -2.18
N LYS A 499 3.37 22.86 -3.20
CA LYS A 499 4.69 23.48 -3.09
C LYS A 499 4.75 24.47 -1.93
N LYS A 500 3.77 25.39 -1.85
CA LYS A 500 3.73 26.40 -0.79
C LYS A 500 3.56 25.79 0.58
N LEU A 501 2.71 24.75 0.73
CA LEU A 501 2.54 24.04 2.00
C LEU A 501 3.85 23.38 2.46
N VAL A 502 4.58 22.73 1.55
CA VAL A 502 5.89 22.13 1.86
C VAL A 502 6.90 23.20 2.30
N GLU A 503 6.90 24.38 1.66
CA GLU A 503 7.77 25.53 2.03
C GLU A 503 7.47 26.10 3.43
N THR A 504 6.28 25.89 3.98
CA THR A 504 5.92 26.31 5.34
C THR A 504 6.48 25.37 6.42
N GLU A 505 7.22 24.32 6.04
CA GLU A 505 7.77 23.27 6.91
C GLU A 505 6.71 22.57 7.78
N TYR A 506 5.45 22.70 7.43
CA TYR A 506 4.37 22.05 8.15
C TYR A 506 4.43 20.52 7.95
N ASN A 507 4.60 19.80 9.06
CA ASN A 507 4.48 18.35 9.09
C ASN A 507 3.08 17.97 9.62
N PRO A 508 2.20 17.34 8.81
CA PRO A 508 0.87 16.91 9.25
C PRO A 508 0.90 15.88 10.38
N MET A 509 2.04 15.21 10.58
CA MET A 509 2.25 14.25 11.66
C MET A 509 2.77 14.90 12.97
N THR A 510 3.07 16.20 12.96
CA THR A 510 3.45 16.91 14.19
C THR A 510 2.17 17.32 14.91
N PRO A 511 1.94 16.87 16.15
CA PRO A 511 0.79 17.33 16.93
C PRO A 511 0.87 18.86 17.06
N VAL A 512 -0.25 19.54 16.89
CA VAL A 512 -0.36 20.94 17.28
C VAL A 512 -0.23 20.96 18.80
N VAL A 513 0.87 21.51 19.31
CA VAL A 513 1.02 21.76 20.75
C VAL A 513 0.05 22.91 21.05
N GLU A 514 -1.12 22.57 21.57
CA GLU A 514 -2.00 23.57 22.16
C GLU A 514 -1.37 24.03 23.47
N ASP A 515 -1.37 25.35 23.70
CA ASP A 515 -1.01 25.93 24.96
C ASP A 515 -1.80 25.28 26.12
N GLU A 516 -1.13 25.01 27.24
CA GLU A 516 -1.53 24.14 28.35
C GLU A 516 -2.80 24.56 29.13
N GLU A 517 -3.82 25.17 28.53
CA GLU A 517 -5.09 25.45 29.20
C GLU A 517 -6.27 25.36 28.23
N GLU A 518 -6.72 24.18 27.91
CA GLU A 518 -8.09 23.74 27.65
C GLU A 518 -8.14 22.53 26.70
N ASP A 519 -8.65 21.41 27.28
CA ASP A 519 -9.10 20.20 26.63
C ASP A 519 -8.06 19.16 26.13
N ALA A 520 -7.70 18.29 27.05
CA ALA A 520 -7.14 16.96 26.82
C ALA A 520 -8.11 16.05 26.00
N PHE A 521 -8.10 16.20 24.67
CA PHE A 521 -8.83 15.30 23.76
C PHE A 521 -7.98 14.81 22.56
N PHE A 522 -6.66 14.83 22.66
CA PHE A 522 -5.83 14.12 21.69
C PHE A 522 -5.08 13.01 22.43
N ILE A 523 -5.61 11.81 22.29
CA ILE A 523 -4.99 10.57 22.74
C ILE A 523 -3.78 10.30 21.84
N HIS A 524 -2.65 10.00 22.48
CA HIS A 524 -1.34 9.66 21.93
C HIS A 524 -1.37 8.56 20.88
#